data_5edc141a74144c7a964356a4e659fd28
#
_entry.id   5edc141a74144c7a964356a4e659fd28
#
_cell.length_a   1.000
_cell.length_b   1.000
_cell.length_c   1.000
_cell.angle_alpha   90.00
_cell.angle_beta   90.00
_cell.angle_gamma   90.00
#
_symmetry.space_group_name_H-M   'P 1'
#
loop_
_entity.id
_entity.type
_entity.pdbx_description
1 polymer ?
#
loop_
_entity_poly.entity_id
_entity_poly.type
_entity_poly.pdbx_seq_one_letter_code
_entity_poly.pdbx_strand_id
1 'polypeptide(L)'
;EGTISGEISHDRFKDWILNLKINSDNLMILNTKASPDLLYFGTAMFNGEAEIQGPGNNLSINLNGSTNKNTKLSIPIKKSQNTGDLNYLNFVSSKDIQNSDELIKKNGLKVDLEIEFNSNANLEVILDSESNSRIEGIGNGNLNFKINTLGNFNIFGDFVVEQGSYFYKSLGIVNRE
;
A
#
# COMPACT_ATOMS: atom_id res chain seq x y z
N GLU A 1 6.36 -21.03 7.66
CA GLU A 1 7.75 -20.75 8.09
C GLU A 1 8.41 -19.77 7.15
N GLY A 2 9.40 -19.01 7.65
CA GLY A 2 10.17 -18.10 6.84
C GLY A 2 11.67 -18.20 7.16
N THR A 3 12.50 -17.92 6.16
CA THR A 3 13.94 -17.84 6.30
C THR A 3 14.42 -16.44 5.98
N ILE A 4 15.37 -15.93 6.74
CA ILE A 4 16.01 -14.64 6.50
C ILE A 4 17.50 -14.91 6.28
N SER A 5 18.05 -14.33 5.21
CA SER A 5 19.46 -14.37 4.88
C SER A 5 19.93 -12.98 4.46
N GLY A 6 21.23 -12.75 4.45
CA GLY A 6 21.81 -11.49 4.01
C GLY A 6 22.81 -10.92 4.99
N GLU A 7 23.05 -9.62 4.86
CA GLU A 7 24.06 -8.90 5.61
C GLU A 7 23.50 -7.64 6.23
N ILE A 8 23.99 -7.32 7.42
CA ILE A 8 23.76 -6.04 8.10
C ILE A 8 25.14 -5.47 8.41
N SER A 9 25.46 -4.33 7.86
CA SER A 9 26.72 -3.62 8.11
C SER A 9 26.50 -2.29 8.80
N HIS A 10 27.52 -1.81 9.46
CA HIS A 10 27.48 -0.53 10.17
C HIS A 10 28.89 0.09 10.30
N ASP A 11 28.98 1.38 10.47
CA ASP A 11 30.20 2.04 10.92
C ASP A 11 30.04 2.45 12.40
N ARG A 12 30.88 1.84 13.29
CA ARG A 12 30.91 2.13 14.74
C ARG A 12 29.52 2.15 15.41
N PHE A 13 28.65 1.18 15.07
CA PHE A 13 27.25 1.09 15.50
C PHE A 13 26.38 2.27 15.03
N LYS A 14 26.80 2.94 13.97
CA LYS A 14 26.04 3.99 13.27
C LYS A 14 25.94 3.61 11.79
N ASP A 15 25.15 4.37 11.04
CA ASP A 15 25.03 4.24 9.58
C ASP A 15 24.78 2.78 9.13
N TRP A 16 23.75 2.20 9.72
CA TRP A 16 23.35 0.83 9.42
C TRP A 16 22.90 0.68 7.97
N ILE A 17 23.44 -0.32 7.29
CA ILE A 17 23.06 -0.70 5.93
C ILE A 17 22.54 -2.12 5.98
N LEU A 18 21.34 -2.32 5.43
CA LEU A 18 20.68 -3.60 5.36
C LEU A 18 20.74 -4.14 3.92
N ASN A 19 20.97 -5.43 3.80
CA ASN A 19 20.84 -6.21 2.57
C ASN A 19 20.30 -7.57 2.94
N LEU A 20 18.98 -7.67 3.11
CA LEU A 20 18.29 -8.84 3.63
C LEU A 20 17.37 -9.41 2.58
N LYS A 21 17.34 -10.74 2.50
CA LYS A 21 16.41 -11.51 1.70
C LYS A 21 15.59 -12.42 2.61
N ILE A 22 14.27 -12.37 2.43
CA ILE A 22 13.29 -13.11 3.22
C ILE A 22 12.53 -14.01 2.26
N ASN A 23 12.48 -15.31 2.57
CA ASN A 23 11.61 -16.25 1.87
C ASN A 23 10.58 -16.78 2.86
N SER A 24 9.33 -16.86 2.44
CA SER A 24 8.23 -17.25 3.33
C SER A 24 7.16 -18.08 2.63
N ASP A 25 6.66 -19.06 3.36
CA ASP A 25 5.55 -19.92 2.95
C ASP A 25 4.22 -19.56 3.67
N ASN A 26 4.14 -18.57 4.48
CA ASN A 26 2.92 -18.09 5.11
C ASN A 26 3.25 -17.00 6.14
N LEU A 27 3.78 -15.88 5.67
CA LEU A 27 4.11 -14.76 6.54
C LEU A 27 2.91 -13.81 6.65
N MET A 28 2.60 -13.42 7.87
CA MET A 28 1.65 -12.32 8.09
C MET A 28 2.38 -10.99 7.83
N ILE A 29 2.10 -10.37 6.68
CA ILE A 29 2.71 -9.09 6.30
C ILE A 29 1.84 -7.88 6.66
N LEU A 30 0.56 -8.10 6.95
CA LEU A 30 -0.38 -7.08 7.38
C LEU A 30 -1.29 -7.63 8.47
N ASN A 31 -1.49 -6.86 9.53
CA ASN A 31 -2.48 -7.12 10.57
C ASN A 31 -2.89 -5.78 11.21
N THR A 32 -3.74 -5.03 10.50
CA THR A 32 -4.16 -3.70 10.93
C THR A 32 -5.68 -3.62 11.02
N LYS A 33 -6.18 -2.87 11.99
CA LYS A 33 -7.61 -2.58 12.13
C LYS A 33 -7.96 -1.33 11.32
N ALA A 34 -9.23 -1.20 10.96
CA ALA A 34 -9.75 -0.01 10.30
C ALA A 34 -9.45 1.25 11.12
N SER A 35 -8.90 2.26 10.44
CA SER A 35 -8.69 3.61 10.97
C SER A 35 -8.89 4.62 9.83
N PRO A 36 -9.45 5.82 10.11
CA PRO A 36 -9.70 6.83 9.09
C PRO A 36 -8.44 7.30 8.34
N ASP A 37 -7.28 7.21 8.98
CA ASP A 37 -6.02 7.69 8.42
C ASP A 37 -5.32 6.67 7.53
N LEU A 38 -5.72 5.40 7.62
CA LEU A 38 -5.07 4.34 6.85
C LEU A 38 -5.51 4.36 5.38
N LEU A 39 -4.56 4.06 4.51
CA LEU A 39 -4.78 3.90 3.06
C LEU A 39 -5.26 2.48 2.73
N TYR A 40 -4.96 1.54 3.58
CA TYR A 40 -5.39 0.14 3.52
C TYR A 40 -5.29 -0.49 4.91
N PHE A 41 -6.08 -1.51 5.16
CA PHE A 41 -6.08 -2.26 6.42
C PHE A 41 -6.59 -3.69 6.21
N GLY A 42 -6.43 -4.52 7.23
CA GLY A 42 -6.88 -5.91 7.22
C GLY A 42 -5.80 -6.88 7.64
N THR A 43 -5.89 -8.10 7.14
CA THR A 43 -4.92 -9.18 7.36
C THR A 43 -4.43 -9.68 6.02
N ALA A 44 -3.12 -9.76 5.83
CA ALA A 44 -2.54 -10.36 4.64
C ALA A 44 -1.52 -11.43 5.00
N MET A 45 -1.80 -12.64 4.52
CA MET A 45 -0.90 -13.78 4.57
C MET A 45 -0.23 -13.93 3.20
N PHE A 46 1.07 -14.12 3.19
CA PHE A 46 1.89 -14.00 2.00
C PHE A 46 2.83 -15.20 1.84
N ASN A 47 2.95 -15.68 0.61
CA ASN A 47 3.95 -16.64 0.17
C ASN A 47 4.83 -15.98 -0.87
N GLY A 48 6.13 -16.00 -0.69
CA GLY A 48 7.05 -15.43 -1.66
C GLY A 48 8.33 -14.90 -1.05
N GLU A 49 8.94 -13.98 -1.76
CA GLU A 49 10.22 -13.40 -1.42
C GLU A 49 10.09 -11.91 -1.13
N ALA A 50 10.87 -11.43 -0.18
CA ALA A 50 11.03 -10.01 0.08
C ALA A 50 12.51 -9.66 0.18
N GLU A 51 12.88 -8.50 -0.35
CA GLU A 51 14.22 -7.93 -0.24
C GLU A 51 14.13 -6.59 0.47
N ILE A 52 15.00 -6.40 1.47
CA ILE A 52 15.12 -5.15 2.22
C ILE A 52 16.53 -4.65 2.02
N GLN A 53 16.67 -3.49 1.37
CA GLN A 53 17.96 -2.95 0.99
C GLN A 53 18.07 -1.47 1.32
N GLY A 54 19.28 -1.04 1.67
CA GLY A 54 19.66 0.35 1.84
C GLY A 54 20.03 0.75 3.25
N PRO A 55 20.40 2.02 3.43
CA PRO A 55 20.69 2.57 4.73
C PRO A 55 19.43 2.69 5.58
N GLY A 56 19.56 2.53 6.90
CA GLY A 56 18.43 2.49 7.83
C GLY A 56 17.48 3.71 7.77
N ASN A 57 17.97 4.83 7.26
CA ASN A 57 17.18 6.04 7.06
C ASN A 57 16.59 6.18 5.63
N ASN A 58 16.90 5.25 4.72
CA ASN A 58 16.40 5.24 3.34
C ASN A 58 16.34 3.80 2.81
N LEU A 59 15.34 3.06 3.28
CA LEU A 59 15.16 1.65 2.94
C LEU A 59 14.29 1.47 1.70
N SER A 60 14.66 0.49 0.89
CA SER A 60 13.82 -0.06 -0.19
C SER A 60 13.39 -1.46 0.20
N ILE A 61 12.09 -1.71 0.16
CA ILE A 61 11.48 -3.02 0.37
C ILE A 61 10.83 -3.43 -0.94
N ASN A 62 11.28 -4.52 -1.53
CA ASN A 62 10.67 -5.15 -2.68
C ASN A 62 10.10 -6.49 -2.25
N LEU A 63 8.87 -6.77 -2.63
CA LEU A 63 8.18 -8.00 -2.27
C LEU A 63 7.51 -8.58 -3.51
N ASN A 64 7.74 -9.85 -3.77
CA ASN A 64 7.15 -10.57 -4.90
C ASN A 64 6.61 -11.93 -4.44
N GLY A 65 5.34 -12.18 -4.71
CA GLY A 65 4.72 -13.45 -4.38
C GLY A 65 3.21 -13.42 -4.43
N SER A 66 2.57 -14.33 -3.71
CA SER A 66 1.12 -14.53 -3.77
C SER A 66 0.46 -14.45 -2.40
N THR A 67 -0.82 -14.12 -2.41
CA THR A 67 -1.66 -14.18 -1.21
C THR A 67 -1.92 -15.62 -0.79
N ASN A 68 -2.12 -15.83 0.51
CA ASN A 68 -2.50 -17.11 1.07
C ASN A 68 -3.86 -17.02 1.79
N LYS A 69 -4.34 -18.17 2.27
CA LYS A 69 -5.59 -18.27 3.03
C LYS A 69 -5.64 -17.29 4.20
N ASN A 70 -6.83 -16.83 4.53
CA ASN A 70 -7.10 -15.82 5.57
C ASN A 70 -6.59 -14.41 5.23
N THR A 71 -6.33 -14.12 3.96
CA THR A 71 -6.08 -12.76 3.50
C THR A 71 -7.40 -12.02 3.30
N LYS A 72 -7.54 -10.89 3.97
CA LYS A 72 -8.61 -9.92 3.73
C LYS A 72 -7.98 -8.52 3.70
N LEU A 73 -7.98 -7.89 2.54
CA LEU A 73 -7.43 -6.56 2.32
C LEU A 73 -8.58 -5.59 2.02
N SER A 74 -8.65 -4.51 2.79
CA SER A 74 -9.64 -3.45 2.62
C SER A 74 -8.93 -2.16 2.21
N ILE A 75 -9.40 -1.55 1.11
CA ILE A 75 -8.84 -0.34 0.52
C ILE A 75 -9.92 0.74 0.48
N PRO A 76 -9.88 1.75 1.37
CA PRO A 76 -10.82 2.87 1.32
C PRO A 76 -10.44 3.85 0.21
N ILE A 77 -11.39 4.16 -0.66
CA ILE A 77 -11.25 5.24 -1.64
C ILE A 77 -11.53 6.56 -0.90
N LYS A 78 -10.47 7.32 -0.63
CA LYS A 78 -10.63 8.64 -0.05
C LYS A 78 -11.20 9.59 -1.11
N LYS A 79 -12.36 10.16 -0.84
CA LYS A 79 -12.86 11.27 -1.64
C LYS A 79 -11.89 12.45 -1.44
N SER A 80 -11.28 12.93 -2.52
CA SER A 80 -10.54 14.19 -2.47
C SER A 80 -11.50 15.29 -2.06
N GLN A 81 -11.37 15.82 -0.83
CA GLN A 81 -12.20 16.92 -0.33
C GLN A 81 -11.79 18.28 -0.91
N ASN A 82 -10.86 18.32 -1.85
CA ASN A 82 -10.38 19.55 -2.44
C ASN A 82 -11.01 19.81 -3.81
N THR A 83 -12.17 20.46 -3.78
CA THR A 83 -12.78 21.11 -4.95
C THR A 83 -12.06 22.41 -5.33
N GLY A 84 -10.79 22.61 -5.00
CA GLY A 84 -10.09 23.86 -5.22
C GLY A 84 -8.62 23.79 -5.60
N ASP A 85 -7.91 22.75 -5.21
CA ASP A 85 -6.49 22.63 -5.52
C ASP A 85 -6.27 21.70 -6.72
N LEU A 86 -5.99 22.33 -7.85
CA LEU A 86 -5.47 21.64 -9.03
C LEU A 86 -4.02 21.19 -8.72
N ASN A 87 -3.86 20.05 -8.05
CA ASN A 87 -2.56 19.50 -7.64
C ASN A 87 -1.56 19.23 -8.79
N TYR A 88 -1.98 19.47 -10.03
CA TYR A 88 -1.12 19.44 -11.21
C TYR A 88 -0.56 20.81 -11.61
N LEU A 89 -0.99 21.91 -10.97
CA LEU A 89 -0.43 23.24 -11.18
C LEU A 89 0.47 23.60 -10.00
N ASN A 90 1.74 23.38 -10.16
CA ASN A 90 2.76 23.82 -9.23
C ASN A 90 3.32 25.16 -9.73
N PHE A 91 2.95 26.27 -9.11
CA PHE A 91 3.52 27.57 -9.43
C PHE A 91 4.91 27.67 -8.81
N VAL A 92 5.95 27.48 -9.62
CA VAL A 92 7.35 27.70 -9.22
C VAL A 92 7.75 29.15 -9.53
N SER A 93 8.18 29.88 -8.51
CA SER A 93 8.81 31.18 -8.69
C SER A 93 10.20 30.99 -9.36
N SER A 94 10.58 31.92 -10.22
CA SER A 94 11.91 31.90 -10.86
C SER A 94 13.09 31.96 -9.87
N LYS A 95 12.84 32.25 -8.59
CA LYS A 95 13.83 32.17 -7.52
C LYS A 95 14.01 30.75 -6.96
N ASP A 96 13.03 29.87 -7.16
CA ASP A 96 13.07 28.49 -6.65
C ASP A 96 13.86 27.56 -7.57
N ILE A 97 14.16 28.00 -8.78
CA ILE A 97 14.92 27.22 -9.79
C ILE A 97 16.42 27.19 -9.48
N GLN A 98 16.95 28.16 -8.72
CA GLN A 98 18.38 28.20 -8.39
C GLN A 98 18.82 27.34 -7.21
N ASN A 99 17.89 26.76 -6.45
CA ASN A 99 18.18 25.91 -5.29
C ASN A 99 17.84 24.42 -5.52
N SER A 100 17.62 24.01 -6.76
CA SER A 100 17.22 22.63 -7.07
C SER A 100 18.37 21.61 -7.09
N ASP A 101 19.60 22.03 -6.83
CA ASP A 101 20.76 21.12 -6.78
C ASP A 101 21.13 20.62 -5.37
N GLU A 102 20.50 21.09 -4.32
CA GLU A 102 20.46 20.32 -3.11
C GLU A 102 19.45 19.16 -3.34
N LEU A 103 19.98 18.03 -3.79
CA LEU A 103 19.36 16.73 -3.60
C LEU A 103 19.04 16.61 -2.11
N ILE A 104 17.85 17.07 -1.72
CA ILE A 104 17.30 16.74 -0.42
C ILE A 104 17.37 15.23 -0.38
N LYS A 105 18.31 14.68 0.37
CA LYS A 105 18.34 13.25 0.72
C LYS A 105 17.06 13.02 1.50
N LYS A 106 15.98 12.73 0.77
CA LYS A 106 14.69 12.42 1.38
C LYS A 106 14.86 11.07 2.05
N ASN A 107 15.19 11.13 3.33
CA ASN A 107 15.16 9.96 4.19
C ASN A 107 13.77 9.35 4.11
N GLY A 108 13.68 8.05 3.98
CA GLY A 108 12.37 7.45 3.87
C GLY A 108 12.37 5.95 3.58
N LEU A 109 11.16 5.45 3.48
CA LEU A 109 10.87 4.08 3.10
C LEU A 109 10.23 4.08 1.71
N LYS A 110 10.75 3.26 0.81
CA LYS A 110 10.13 2.94 -0.47
C LYS A 110 9.73 1.47 -0.43
N VAL A 111 8.49 1.19 -0.75
CA VAL A 111 7.93 -0.16 -0.78
C VAL A 111 7.33 -0.42 -2.15
N ASP A 112 7.73 -1.50 -2.79
CA ASP A 112 7.20 -2.00 -4.06
C ASP A 112 6.75 -3.44 -3.84
N LEU A 113 5.44 -3.71 -3.95
CA LEU A 113 4.85 -5.00 -3.68
C LEU A 113 4.19 -5.53 -4.95
N GLU A 114 4.72 -6.58 -5.52
CA GLU A 114 4.09 -7.34 -6.61
C GLU A 114 3.39 -8.56 -6.03
N ILE A 115 2.06 -8.51 -5.99
CA ILE A 115 1.26 -9.53 -5.32
C ILE A 115 0.28 -10.17 -6.30
N GLU A 116 0.41 -11.47 -6.48
CA GLU A 116 -0.58 -12.30 -7.12
C GLU A 116 -1.69 -12.62 -6.10
N PHE A 117 -2.88 -12.10 -6.36
CA PHE A 117 -4.08 -12.46 -5.63
C PHE A 117 -4.68 -13.73 -6.23
N ASN A 118 -5.08 -14.63 -5.38
CA ASN A 118 -5.75 -15.87 -5.76
C ASN A 118 -7.08 -15.99 -5.00
N SER A 119 -7.90 -16.98 -5.35
CA SER A 119 -9.23 -17.20 -4.79
C SER A 119 -9.26 -17.48 -3.27
N ASN A 120 -8.12 -17.43 -2.59
CA ASN A 120 -8.04 -17.53 -1.13
C ASN A 120 -8.07 -16.17 -0.43
N ALA A 121 -7.97 -15.08 -1.21
CA ALA A 121 -7.93 -13.72 -0.67
C ALA A 121 -9.26 -13.00 -0.94
N ASN A 122 -9.73 -12.28 0.06
CA ASN A 122 -10.88 -11.38 -0.07
C ASN A 122 -10.36 -9.94 -0.20
N LEU A 123 -10.74 -9.29 -1.29
CA LEU A 123 -10.46 -7.87 -1.53
C LEU A 123 -11.74 -7.06 -1.32
N GLU A 124 -11.65 -6.03 -0.50
CA GLU A 124 -12.74 -5.09 -0.23
C GLU A 124 -12.32 -3.68 -0.66
N VAL A 125 -13.12 -3.04 -1.48
CA VAL A 125 -12.95 -1.64 -1.86
C VAL A 125 -14.08 -0.84 -1.23
N ILE A 126 -13.75 0.05 -0.29
CA ILE A 126 -14.72 0.90 0.40
C ILE A 126 -14.88 2.18 -0.43
N LEU A 127 -16.02 2.31 -1.10
CA LEU A 127 -16.34 3.43 -1.99
C LEU A 127 -16.71 4.68 -1.21
N ASP A 128 -17.38 4.49 -0.09
CA ASP A 128 -17.83 5.58 0.78
C ASP A 128 -17.93 5.07 2.22
N SER A 129 -17.08 5.61 3.07
CA SER A 129 -17.02 5.21 4.49
C SER A 129 -18.24 5.67 5.28
N GLU A 130 -18.86 6.80 4.92
CA GLU A 130 -20.02 7.36 5.62
C GLU A 130 -21.27 6.53 5.37
N SER A 131 -21.52 6.16 4.12
CA SER A 131 -22.65 5.30 3.75
C SER A 131 -22.34 3.81 3.89
N ASN A 132 -21.09 3.44 4.18
CA ASN A 132 -20.61 2.05 4.19
C ASN A 132 -20.83 1.33 2.84
N SER A 133 -20.79 2.11 1.74
CA SER A 133 -20.88 1.56 0.38
C SER A 133 -19.55 0.92 0.01
N ARG A 134 -19.59 -0.35 -0.37
CA ARG A 134 -18.38 -1.14 -0.64
C ARG A 134 -18.62 -2.25 -1.65
N ILE A 135 -17.57 -2.66 -2.30
CA ILE A 135 -17.49 -3.86 -3.13
C ILE A 135 -16.53 -4.81 -2.41
N GLU A 136 -16.94 -6.04 -2.22
CA GLU A 136 -16.04 -7.08 -1.69
C GLU A 136 -16.17 -8.36 -2.50
N GLY A 137 -15.08 -9.09 -2.63
CA GLY A 137 -15.11 -10.35 -3.34
C GLY A 137 -13.79 -11.10 -3.32
N ILE A 138 -13.89 -12.36 -3.69
CA ILE A 138 -12.75 -13.24 -3.98
C ILE A 138 -12.56 -13.32 -5.49
N GLY A 139 -11.32 -13.49 -5.92
CA GLY A 139 -10.97 -13.55 -7.33
C GLY A 139 -9.49 -13.71 -7.54
N ASN A 140 -9.06 -13.45 -8.78
CA ASN A 140 -7.67 -13.57 -9.18
C ASN A 140 -7.18 -12.29 -9.84
N GLY A 141 -5.90 -11.97 -9.67
CA GLY A 141 -5.29 -10.81 -10.31
C GLY A 141 -3.88 -10.54 -9.84
N ASN A 142 -3.21 -9.65 -10.54
CA ASN A 142 -1.88 -9.20 -10.19
C ASN A 142 -1.93 -7.72 -9.86
N LEU A 143 -1.62 -7.37 -8.62
CA LEU A 143 -1.59 -5.99 -8.15
C LEU A 143 -0.18 -5.61 -7.73
N ASN A 144 0.26 -4.45 -8.21
CA ASN A 144 1.49 -3.81 -7.79
C ASN A 144 1.16 -2.58 -6.93
N PHE A 145 1.67 -2.56 -5.71
CA PHE A 145 1.49 -1.47 -4.76
C PHE A 145 2.81 -0.71 -4.61
N LYS A 146 2.80 0.59 -4.89
CA LYS A 146 3.95 1.48 -4.70
C LYS A 146 3.66 2.48 -3.60
N ILE A 147 4.44 2.39 -2.53
CA ILE A 147 4.24 3.18 -1.32
C ILE A 147 5.54 3.90 -0.98
N ASN A 148 5.46 5.14 -0.56
CA ASN A 148 6.61 5.85 -0.02
C ASN A 148 6.23 6.71 1.19
N THR A 149 7.22 7.11 1.96
CA THR A 149 7.03 7.96 3.15
C THR A 149 6.58 9.39 2.84
N LEU A 150 6.51 9.78 1.56
CA LEU A 150 5.94 11.05 1.12
C LEU A 150 4.42 11.01 1.02
N GLY A 151 3.80 9.87 1.38
CA GLY A 151 2.36 9.67 1.33
C GLY A 151 1.82 9.22 -0.02
N ASN A 152 2.69 8.92 -0.98
CA ASN A 152 2.25 8.36 -2.25
C ASN A 152 1.88 6.88 -2.06
N PHE A 153 0.67 6.55 -2.45
CA PHE A 153 0.14 5.19 -2.49
C PHE A 153 -0.53 4.98 -3.85
N ASN A 154 0.10 4.17 -4.67
CA ASN A 154 -0.39 3.87 -6.01
C ASN A 154 -0.61 2.37 -6.14
N ILE A 155 -1.69 1.99 -6.81
CA ILE A 155 -2.03 0.60 -7.12
C ILE A 155 -2.14 0.49 -8.63
N PHE A 156 -1.48 -0.51 -9.20
CA PHE A 156 -1.51 -0.84 -10.62
C PHE A 156 -1.87 -2.31 -10.79
N GLY A 157 -2.45 -2.66 -11.93
CA GLY A 157 -2.81 -4.03 -12.25
C GLY A 157 -4.30 -4.24 -12.38
N ASP A 158 -4.71 -5.49 -12.41
CA ASP A 158 -6.10 -5.91 -12.55
C ASP A 158 -6.45 -7.00 -11.54
N PHE A 159 -7.71 -7.00 -11.15
CA PHE A 159 -8.29 -8.01 -10.28
C PHE A 159 -9.67 -8.40 -10.80
N VAL A 160 -9.84 -9.67 -11.13
CA VAL A 160 -11.09 -10.22 -11.64
C VAL A 160 -11.85 -10.89 -10.49
N VAL A 161 -13.00 -10.32 -10.14
CA VAL A 161 -13.87 -10.88 -9.11
C VAL A 161 -14.62 -12.08 -9.66
N GLU A 162 -14.47 -13.24 -9.05
CA GLU A 162 -15.19 -14.46 -9.37
C GLU A 162 -16.51 -14.58 -8.59
N GLN A 163 -16.45 -14.22 -7.31
CA GLN A 163 -17.59 -14.18 -6.41
C GLN A 163 -17.48 -12.96 -5.50
N GLY A 164 -18.55 -12.19 -5.40
CA GLY A 164 -18.52 -10.99 -4.60
C GLY A 164 -19.88 -10.41 -4.31
N SER A 165 -19.89 -9.36 -3.50
CA SER A 165 -21.07 -8.63 -3.09
C SER A 165 -20.82 -7.13 -3.22
N TYR A 166 -21.83 -6.42 -3.70
CA TYR A 166 -21.87 -4.97 -3.71
C TYR A 166 -22.87 -4.48 -2.68
N PHE A 167 -22.40 -3.72 -1.72
CA PHE A 167 -23.22 -3.10 -0.70
C PHE A 167 -23.35 -1.61 -1.03
N TYR A 168 -24.57 -1.17 -1.26
CA TYR A 168 -24.88 0.23 -1.50
C TYR A 168 -25.93 0.71 -0.54
N LYS A 169 -25.61 1.80 0.17
CA LYS A 169 -26.57 2.49 1.02
C LYS A 169 -26.71 3.91 0.54
N SER A 170 -27.86 4.23 -0.07
CA SER A 170 -28.22 5.60 -0.38
C SER A 170 -28.46 6.37 0.92
N LEU A 171 -27.73 7.44 1.16
CA LEU A 171 -28.03 8.39 2.22
C LEU A 171 -29.39 9.04 1.89
N GLY A 172 -30.43 8.55 2.54
CA GLY A 172 -31.75 9.10 2.69
C GLY A 172 -32.29 10.04 1.60
N ILE A 173 -33.10 9.52 0.70
CA ILE A 173 -34.21 10.34 0.18
C ILE A 173 -35.16 10.47 1.37
N VAL A 174 -35.12 11.62 2.03
CA VAL A 174 -36.18 12.02 2.96
C VAL A 174 -37.42 12.20 2.13
N ASN A 175 -38.33 11.22 2.17
CA ASN A 175 -39.71 11.45 1.75
C ASN A 175 -40.25 12.55 2.66
N ARG A 176 -40.38 13.75 2.16
CA ARG A 176 -41.29 14.76 2.71
C ARG A 176 -42.68 14.34 2.26
N GLU A 177 -43.50 13.89 3.20
CA GLU A 177 -44.95 13.93 3.06
C GLU A 177 -45.43 15.38 2.95
#